data_26f324ae64fdad2a6679d330c44ef20f
#
_entry.id   26f324ae64fdad2a6679d330c44ef20f
#
_cell.length_a   1.000
_cell.length_b   1.000
_cell.length_c   1.000
_cell.angle_alpha   90.00
_cell.angle_beta   90.00
_cell.angle_gamma   90.00
#
_symmetry.space_group_name_H-M   'P 1'
#
loop_
_entity.id
_entity.type
_entity.pdbx_description
1 polymer ?
#
loop_
_entity_poly.entity_id
_entity_poly.type
_entity_poly.pdbx_seq_one_letter_code
_entity_poly.pdbx_strand_id
1 'polypeptide(L)'
;IELTKHQIEIAHSLGIPTIRINTGRWGTTKPMEGKSEFDVLMDNKGVESVIEGYTKEEGFEWVIDSIAECIPTAEKNGVVLGLENHWGLGLTSKGVMKIVNAINSPWLSVTLDTGNFFENREKQLKDLAPHTCLIQAKTYFGGAKWPAFNEINIDYPAIGKLMRENDYRGYISLEFEGNEDANTAVPKSLK
;
A
#
# COMPACT_ATOMS: atom_id res chain seq x y z
N ILE A 1 -3.43 4.05 16.30
CA ILE A 1 -2.31 3.47 17.07
C ILE A 1 -2.82 2.22 17.80
N GLU A 2 -3.74 2.30 18.77
CA GLU A 2 -4.17 1.15 19.57
C GLU A 2 -4.73 -0.01 18.73
N LEU A 3 -5.52 0.29 17.69
CA LEU A 3 -6.00 -0.73 16.77
C LEU A 3 -4.84 -1.45 16.06
N THR A 4 -3.82 -0.71 15.61
CA THR A 4 -2.64 -1.29 14.95
C THR A 4 -1.85 -2.18 15.92
N LYS A 5 -1.64 -1.73 17.17
CA LYS A 5 -0.98 -2.55 18.20
C LYS A 5 -1.74 -3.86 18.44
N HIS A 6 -3.07 -3.78 18.55
CA HIS A 6 -3.90 -4.98 18.69
C HIS A 6 -3.82 -5.91 17.45
N GLN A 7 -3.80 -5.36 16.24
CA GLN A 7 -3.61 -6.16 15.01
C GLN A 7 -2.24 -6.85 14.97
N ILE A 8 -1.18 -6.21 15.48
CA ILE A 8 0.14 -6.84 15.64
C ILE A 8 0.05 -8.07 16.56
N GLU A 9 -0.63 -7.94 17.71
CA GLU A 9 -0.79 -9.04 18.66
C GLU A 9 -1.60 -10.20 18.07
N ILE A 10 -2.67 -9.90 17.31
CA ILE A 10 -3.43 -10.91 16.56
C ILE A 10 -2.53 -11.61 15.54
N ALA A 11 -1.79 -10.85 14.75
CA ALA A 11 -0.87 -11.42 13.74
C ALA A 11 0.14 -12.38 14.39
N HIS A 12 0.76 -11.96 15.50
CA HIS A 12 1.65 -12.81 16.28
C HIS A 12 0.97 -14.11 16.71
N SER A 13 -0.25 -14.03 17.28
CA SER A 13 -0.99 -15.21 17.77
C SER A 13 -1.35 -16.19 16.66
N LEU A 14 -1.46 -15.70 15.42
CA LEU A 14 -1.76 -16.51 14.22
C LEU A 14 -0.50 -16.96 13.48
N GLY A 15 0.70 -16.59 13.94
CA GLY A 15 1.97 -16.85 13.24
C GLY A 15 2.14 -16.08 11.94
N ILE A 16 1.46 -14.92 11.80
CA ILE A 16 1.57 -14.04 10.62
C ILE A 16 2.76 -13.09 10.83
N PRO A 17 3.79 -13.15 9.95
CA PRO A 17 5.04 -12.42 10.18
C PRO A 17 4.98 -10.93 9.80
N THR A 18 3.95 -10.53 9.04
CA THR A 18 3.87 -9.16 8.48
C THR A 18 2.42 -8.71 8.38
N ILE A 19 2.12 -7.49 8.79
CA ILE A 19 0.83 -6.84 8.55
C ILE A 19 1.01 -5.62 7.67
N ARG A 20 0.03 -5.36 6.81
CA ARG A 20 -0.04 -4.15 6.01
C ARG A 20 -0.55 -2.96 6.81
N ILE A 21 0.10 -1.81 6.64
CA ILE A 21 -0.38 -0.51 7.13
C ILE A 21 -0.33 0.51 5.99
N ASN A 22 -1.04 1.61 6.11
CA ASN A 22 -0.97 2.74 5.18
C ASN A 22 -0.94 4.09 5.93
N THR A 23 -0.75 5.19 5.17
CA THR A 23 -0.61 6.53 5.75
C THR A 23 -1.94 7.16 6.17
N GLY A 24 -3.06 6.48 5.91
CA GLY A 24 -4.37 7.11 6.03
C GLY A 24 -4.64 8.13 4.91
N ARG A 25 -5.70 8.90 5.07
CA ARG A 25 -6.20 9.89 4.10
C ARG A 25 -6.40 11.24 4.76
N TRP A 26 -6.40 12.32 3.95
CA TRP A 26 -6.78 13.65 4.41
C TRP A 26 -8.28 13.75 4.73
N GLY A 27 -9.13 12.93 4.09
CA GLY A 27 -10.59 12.95 4.29
C GLY A 27 -11.25 14.23 3.75
N THR A 28 -10.62 14.88 2.80
CA THR A 28 -11.12 16.15 2.22
C THR A 28 -11.94 15.95 0.95
N THR A 29 -11.92 14.74 0.37
CA THR A 29 -12.78 14.37 -0.76
C THR A 29 -14.24 14.50 -0.34
N LYS A 30 -15.07 15.05 -1.24
CA LYS A 30 -16.52 15.17 -1.03
C LYS A 30 -17.26 14.30 -2.04
N PRO A 31 -18.41 13.73 -1.68
CA PRO A 31 -19.27 13.04 -2.63
C PRO A 31 -19.75 14.00 -3.71
N MET A 32 -20.01 13.48 -4.91
CA MET A 32 -20.61 14.21 -6.03
C MET A 32 -21.93 13.55 -6.41
N GLU A 33 -22.75 14.22 -7.24
CA GLU A 33 -24.00 13.66 -7.71
C GLU A 33 -23.76 12.28 -8.37
N GLY A 34 -24.45 11.26 -7.86
CA GLY A 34 -24.34 9.89 -8.34
C GLY A 34 -23.05 9.14 -7.97
N LYS A 35 -22.14 9.75 -7.18
CA LYS A 35 -20.89 9.12 -6.76
C LYS A 35 -20.66 9.28 -5.26
N SER A 36 -20.29 8.19 -4.61
CA SER A 36 -19.82 8.23 -3.21
C SER A 36 -18.50 9.01 -3.08
N GLU A 37 -18.16 9.43 -1.87
CA GLU A 37 -16.83 10.00 -1.57
C GLU A 37 -15.70 9.09 -2.06
N PHE A 38 -15.86 7.78 -1.86
CA PHE A 38 -14.85 6.81 -2.25
C PHE A 38 -14.70 6.70 -3.77
N ASP A 39 -15.80 6.74 -4.53
CA ASP A 39 -15.75 6.74 -6.01
C ASP A 39 -15.04 7.99 -6.53
N VAL A 40 -15.32 9.16 -5.95
CA VAL A 40 -14.64 10.41 -6.31
C VAL A 40 -13.14 10.33 -5.99
N LEU A 41 -12.78 9.77 -4.85
CA LEU A 41 -11.38 9.54 -4.48
C LEU A 41 -10.66 8.64 -5.51
N MET A 42 -11.30 7.55 -5.92
CA MET A 42 -10.73 6.60 -6.90
C MET A 42 -10.61 7.23 -8.29
N ASP A 43 -11.60 8.00 -8.72
CA ASP A 43 -11.53 8.77 -9.97
C ASP A 43 -10.37 9.77 -9.96
N ASN A 44 -10.06 10.34 -8.80
CA ASN A 44 -8.92 11.23 -8.59
C ASN A 44 -7.61 10.45 -8.26
N LYS A 45 -7.56 9.14 -8.52
CA LYS A 45 -6.35 8.32 -8.33
C LYS A 45 -5.80 8.38 -6.90
N GLY A 46 -6.67 8.50 -5.91
CA GLY A 46 -6.31 8.58 -4.49
C GLY A 46 -5.76 9.94 -4.03
N VAL A 47 -5.79 10.96 -4.90
CA VAL A 47 -5.31 12.31 -4.56
C VAL A 47 -6.37 13.09 -3.81
N GLU A 48 -6.00 13.66 -2.67
CA GLU A 48 -6.82 14.55 -1.86
C GLU A 48 -6.07 15.85 -1.53
N SER A 49 -6.82 16.94 -1.36
CA SER A 49 -6.26 18.18 -0.83
C SER A 49 -5.84 18.01 0.62
N VAL A 50 -4.80 18.72 1.03
CA VAL A 50 -4.43 18.82 2.45
C VAL A 50 -5.56 19.52 3.21
N ILE A 51 -5.81 19.10 4.44
CA ILE A 51 -6.79 19.74 5.32
C ILE A 51 -6.43 21.23 5.50
N GLU A 52 -7.44 22.09 5.42
CA GLU A 52 -7.26 23.53 5.59
C GLU A 52 -6.60 23.85 6.95
N GLY A 53 -5.62 24.73 6.93
CA GLY A 53 -4.86 25.12 8.12
C GLY A 53 -3.66 24.24 8.44
N TYR A 54 -3.45 23.16 7.68
CA TYR A 54 -2.32 22.26 7.86
C TYR A 54 -1.44 22.16 6.61
N THR A 55 -0.27 21.60 6.77
CA THR A 55 0.71 21.37 5.70
C THR A 55 0.89 19.87 5.44
N LYS A 56 1.39 19.54 4.25
CA LYS A 56 1.76 18.17 3.94
C LYS A 56 2.88 17.65 4.85
N GLU A 57 3.75 18.54 5.29
CA GLU A 57 4.87 18.20 6.19
C GLU A 57 4.37 17.76 7.56
N GLU A 58 3.43 18.51 8.17
CA GLU A 58 2.78 18.11 9.43
C GLU A 58 2.10 16.75 9.29
N GLY A 59 1.48 16.48 8.14
CA GLY A 59 0.92 15.15 7.87
C GLY A 59 1.97 14.03 7.89
N PHE A 60 3.17 14.28 7.37
CA PHE A 60 4.27 13.33 7.49
C PHE A 60 4.70 13.14 8.94
N GLU A 61 4.82 14.20 9.72
CA GLU A 61 5.16 14.13 11.14
C GLU A 61 4.15 13.26 11.90
N TRP A 62 2.85 13.50 11.72
CA TRP A 62 1.80 12.69 12.38
C TRP A 62 1.87 11.21 12.04
N VAL A 63 2.13 10.88 10.78
CA VAL A 63 2.23 9.49 10.33
C VAL A 63 3.49 8.84 10.90
N ILE A 64 4.63 9.53 10.87
CA ILE A 64 5.90 9.05 11.41
C ILE A 64 5.75 8.77 12.90
N ASP A 65 5.21 9.72 13.68
CA ASP A 65 5.01 9.56 15.12
C ASP A 65 4.06 8.41 15.43
N SER A 66 2.95 8.30 14.69
CA SER A 66 1.96 7.24 14.89
C SER A 66 2.51 5.85 14.60
N ILE A 67 3.32 5.70 13.55
CA ILE A 67 3.95 4.41 13.22
C ILE A 67 5.08 4.11 14.21
N ALA A 68 5.90 5.11 14.56
CA ALA A 68 6.99 4.95 15.52
C ALA A 68 6.48 4.46 16.89
N GLU A 69 5.30 4.91 17.31
CA GLU A 69 4.67 4.42 18.55
C GLU A 69 4.24 2.94 18.48
N CYS A 70 4.03 2.39 17.28
CA CYS A 70 3.71 0.98 17.09
C CYS A 70 4.95 0.07 17.04
N ILE A 71 6.13 0.61 16.76
CA ILE A 71 7.38 -0.16 16.56
C ILE A 71 7.74 -1.05 17.75
N PRO A 72 7.70 -0.58 19.01
CA PRO A 72 8.02 -1.43 20.16
C PRO A 72 7.10 -2.66 20.28
N THR A 73 5.82 -2.50 19.89
CA THR A 73 4.86 -3.61 19.88
C THR A 73 5.17 -4.58 18.74
N ALA A 74 5.53 -4.08 17.56
CA ALA A 74 5.94 -4.88 16.42
C ALA A 74 7.19 -5.72 16.77
N GLU A 75 8.23 -5.10 17.32
CA GLU A 75 9.46 -5.74 17.78
C GLU A 75 9.19 -6.83 18.81
N LYS A 76 8.44 -6.52 19.86
CA LYS A 76 8.09 -7.48 20.92
C LYS A 76 7.39 -8.72 20.38
N ASN A 77 6.56 -8.57 19.37
CA ASN A 77 5.75 -9.65 18.79
C ASN A 77 6.40 -10.31 17.57
N GLY A 78 7.53 -9.82 17.08
CA GLY A 78 8.19 -10.35 15.88
C GLY A 78 7.38 -10.18 14.60
N VAL A 79 6.60 -9.10 14.49
CA VAL A 79 5.73 -8.80 13.34
C VAL A 79 6.21 -7.53 12.64
N VAL A 80 6.53 -7.63 11.35
CA VAL A 80 6.95 -6.49 10.53
C VAL A 80 5.74 -5.67 10.07
N LEU A 81 5.81 -4.35 10.20
CA LEU A 81 4.84 -3.43 9.61
C LEU A 81 5.23 -3.14 8.17
N GLY A 82 4.37 -3.51 7.22
CA GLY A 82 4.55 -3.22 5.80
C GLY A 82 3.79 -1.95 5.41
N LEU A 83 4.48 -0.82 5.23
CA LEU A 83 3.87 0.42 4.77
C LEU A 83 3.58 0.33 3.27
N GLU A 84 2.32 0.42 2.91
CA GLU A 84 1.87 0.28 1.52
C GLU A 84 2.01 1.59 0.73
N ASN A 85 2.43 1.47 -0.52
CA ASN A 85 2.26 2.53 -1.51
C ASN A 85 0.78 2.63 -1.91
N HIS A 86 0.08 3.54 -1.27
CA HIS A 86 -1.36 3.74 -1.42
C HIS A 86 -1.68 5.24 -1.43
N TRP A 87 -2.95 5.61 -1.25
CA TRP A 87 -3.41 7.01 -1.17
C TRP A 87 -2.65 7.87 -0.13
N GLY A 88 -3.02 9.14 -0.06
CA GLY A 88 -2.46 10.07 0.91
C GLY A 88 -0.96 10.32 0.70
N LEU A 89 -0.18 10.20 1.75
CA LEU A 89 1.25 10.44 1.72
C LEU A 89 2.03 9.28 1.07
N GLY A 90 1.40 8.10 0.94
CA GLY A 90 1.96 6.90 0.31
C GLY A 90 1.79 6.83 -1.21
N LEU A 91 1.22 7.84 -1.88
CA LEU A 91 1.00 7.87 -3.34
C LEU A 91 2.28 7.76 -4.18
N THR A 92 3.45 7.98 -3.60
CA THR A 92 4.73 7.93 -4.30
C THR A 92 5.78 7.15 -3.52
N SER A 93 6.72 6.52 -4.23
CA SER A 93 7.89 5.88 -3.60
C SER A 93 8.66 6.82 -2.69
N LYS A 94 8.80 8.10 -3.10
CA LYS A 94 9.43 9.14 -2.29
C LYS A 94 8.69 9.39 -0.96
N GLY A 95 7.35 9.39 -0.99
CA GLY A 95 6.54 9.57 0.23
C GLY A 95 6.67 8.39 1.18
N VAL A 96 6.57 7.16 0.66
CA VAL A 96 6.77 5.94 1.44
C VAL A 96 8.16 5.91 2.07
N MET A 97 9.21 6.12 1.26
CA MET A 97 10.60 6.07 1.74
C MET A 97 10.94 7.21 2.71
N LYS A 98 10.28 8.37 2.62
CA LYS A 98 10.44 9.44 3.61
C LYS A 98 10.05 8.95 5.01
N ILE A 99 8.96 8.22 5.13
CA ILE A 99 8.47 7.67 6.40
C ILE A 99 9.38 6.53 6.87
N VAL A 100 9.67 5.57 5.98
CA VAL A 100 10.52 4.41 6.30
C VAL A 100 11.90 4.86 6.79
N ASN A 101 12.53 5.81 6.09
CA ASN A 101 13.85 6.33 6.44
C ASN A 101 13.86 7.15 7.74
N ALA A 102 12.78 7.91 8.02
CA ALA A 102 12.69 8.70 9.23
C ALA A 102 12.58 7.81 10.49
N ILE A 103 11.83 6.72 10.42
CA ILE A 103 11.67 5.77 11.52
C ILE A 103 12.89 4.84 11.63
N ASN A 104 13.48 4.45 10.51
CA ASN A 104 14.71 3.66 10.42
C ASN A 104 14.73 2.44 11.36
N SER A 105 13.69 1.62 11.30
CA SER A 105 13.53 0.43 12.13
C SER A 105 13.46 -0.84 11.28
N PRO A 106 14.08 -1.96 11.71
CA PRO A 106 13.93 -3.25 11.02
C PRO A 106 12.49 -3.81 11.10
N TRP A 107 11.66 -3.24 11.95
CA TRP A 107 10.25 -3.62 12.12
C TRP A 107 9.29 -2.79 11.24
N LEU A 108 9.83 -1.86 10.42
CA LEU A 108 9.09 -1.15 9.38
C LEU A 108 9.72 -1.41 8.02
N SER A 109 8.94 -1.89 7.09
CA SER A 109 9.32 -2.22 5.73
C SER A 109 8.22 -1.78 4.77
N VAL A 110 8.24 -2.22 3.52
CA VAL A 110 7.27 -1.82 2.50
C VAL A 110 6.35 -2.99 2.13
N THR A 111 5.05 -2.74 2.08
CA THR A 111 4.12 -3.53 1.28
C THR A 111 4.07 -2.92 -0.12
N LEU A 112 4.62 -3.64 -1.09
CA LEU A 112 4.67 -3.17 -2.48
C LEU A 112 3.40 -3.58 -3.22
N ASP A 113 2.50 -2.62 -3.42
CA ASP A 113 1.35 -2.81 -4.29
C ASP A 113 1.72 -2.54 -5.75
N THR A 114 1.43 -3.49 -6.62
CA THR A 114 1.84 -3.45 -8.03
C THR A 114 0.97 -2.53 -8.89
N GLY A 115 -0.21 -2.13 -8.42
CA GLY A 115 -1.20 -1.38 -9.18
C GLY A 115 -1.43 0.07 -8.71
N ASN A 116 -0.89 0.49 -7.58
CA ASN A 116 -1.21 1.79 -6.98
C ASN A 116 -0.36 2.98 -7.50
N PHE A 117 0.62 2.75 -8.38
CA PHE A 117 1.35 3.83 -9.03
C PHE A 117 0.77 4.16 -10.40
N PHE A 118 0.29 5.38 -10.58
CA PHE A 118 -0.25 5.88 -11.85
C PHE A 118 0.80 6.49 -12.76
N GLU A 119 1.88 7.04 -12.21
CA GLU A 119 2.94 7.70 -12.96
C GLU A 119 4.30 7.07 -12.66
N ASN A 120 5.20 7.05 -13.64
CA ASN A 120 6.57 6.55 -13.50
C ASN A 120 6.68 5.21 -12.75
N ARG A 121 5.71 4.32 -12.95
CA ARG A 121 5.52 3.09 -12.17
C ARG A 121 6.79 2.26 -12.06
N GLU A 122 7.43 1.96 -13.20
CA GLU A 122 8.65 1.15 -13.23
C GLU A 122 9.73 1.69 -12.30
N LYS A 123 9.96 3.02 -12.35
CA LYS A 123 10.91 3.67 -11.45
C LYS A 123 10.50 3.54 -9.99
N GLN A 124 9.24 3.80 -9.68
CA GLN A 124 8.73 3.76 -8.31
C GLN A 124 8.74 2.34 -7.72
N LEU A 125 8.45 1.32 -8.53
CA LEU A 125 8.60 -0.08 -8.12
C LEU A 125 10.08 -0.42 -7.84
N LYS A 126 11.01 0.04 -8.69
CA LYS A 126 12.46 -0.12 -8.46
C LYS A 126 12.93 0.56 -7.19
N ASP A 127 12.41 1.76 -6.88
CA ASP A 127 12.76 2.49 -5.66
C ASP A 127 12.35 1.73 -4.39
N LEU A 128 11.21 1.01 -4.41
CA LEU A 128 10.67 0.31 -3.24
C LEU A 128 11.10 -1.16 -3.13
N ALA A 129 11.48 -1.81 -4.23
CA ALA A 129 11.79 -3.24 -4.27
C ALA A 129 12.82 -3.69 -3.20
N PRO A 130 13.93 -2.94 -2.95
CA PRO A 130 14.92 -3.32 -1.94
C PRO A 130 14.38 -3.31 -0.49
N HIS A 131 13.24 -2.65 -0.27
CA HIS A 131 12.64 -2.43 1.05
C HIS A 131 11.35 -3.23 1.25
N THR A 132 11.04 -4.16 0.34
CA THR A 132 9.75 -4.86 0.31
C THR A 132 9.74 -6.09 1.20
N CYS A 133 8.77 -6.20 2.12
CA CYS A 133 8.50 -7.38 2.94
C CYS A 133 7.24 -8.15 2.50
N LEU A 134 6.32 -7.50 1.80
CA LEU A 134 5.09 -8.09 1.28
C LEU A 134 4.77 -7.49 -0.09
N ILE A 135 4.29 -8.30 -1.03
CA ILE A 135 3.77 -7.84 -2.33
C ILE A 135 2.25 -8.01 -2.35
N GLN A 136 1.54 -6.96 -2.77
CA GLN A 136 0.15 -7.05 -3.21
C GLN A 136 0.12 -7.06 -4.74
N ALA A 137 -0.28 -8.20 -5.30
CA ALA A 137 -0.32 -8.42 -6.73
C ALA A 137 -1.73 -8.12 -7.25
N LYS A 138 -1.93 -6.91 -7.80
CA LYS A 138 -3.24 -6.48 -8.32
C LYS A 138 -3.59 -7.12 -9.64
N THR A 139 -4.85 -7.51 -9.80
CA THR A 139 -5.39 -7.99 -11.06
C THR A 139 -6.77 -7.39 -11.33
N TYR A 140 -7.08 -7.18 -12.63
CA TYR A 140 -8.27 -6.45 -13.08
C TYR A 140 -9.04 -7.20 -14.16
N PHE A 141 -9.25 -8.52 -14.02
CA PHE A 141 -10.02 -9.29 -14.99
C PHE A 141 -11.45 -8.74 -15.13
N GLY A 142 -11.91 -8.60 -16.38
CA GLY A 142 -13.18 -7.96 -16.69
C GLY A 142 -13.16 -6.42 -16.65
N GLY A 143 -11.97 -5.81 -16.63
CA GLY A 143 -11.73 -4.39 -16.39
C GLY A 143 -11.66 -4.05 -14.90
N ALA A 144 -11.01 -2.94 -14.57
CA ALA A 144 -10.90 -2.48 -13.19
C ALA A 144 -12.26 -2.02 -12.64
N LYS A 145 -12.50 -2.25 -11.36
CA LYS A 145 -13.71 -1.81 -10.65
C LYS A 145 -13.89 -0.29 -10.72
N TRP A 146 -12.78 0.43 -10.66
CA TRP A 146 -12.77 1.88 -10.86
C TRP A 146 -12.06 2.23 -12.16
N PRO A 147 -12.72 2.98 -13.07
CA PRO A 147 -12.22 3.23 -14.43
C PRO A 147 -10.81 3.79 -14.52
N ALA A 148 -10.40 4.62 -13.55
CA ALA A 148 -9.06 5.20 -13.51
C ALA A 148 -7.94 4.13 -13.51
N PHE A 149 -8.21 2.91 -13.05
CA PHE A 149 -7.25 1.82 -13.00
C PHE A 149 -7.18 0.99 -14.30
N ASN A 150 -8.09 1.18 -15.25
CA ASN A 150 -8.02 0.49 -16.55
C ASN A 150 -6.80 0.86 -17.40
N GLU A 151 -6.19 2.01 -17.13
CA GLU A 151 -4.96 2.44 -17.81
C GLU A 151 -3.70 1.73 -17.26
N ILE A 152 -3.84 0.98 -16.16
CA ILE A 152 -2.73 0.33 -15.48
C ILE A 152 -2.42 -1.02 -16.13
N ASN A 153 -1.31 -1.08 -16.87
CA ASN A 153 -0.73 -2.33 -17.34
C ASN A 153 0.36 -2.79 -16.37
N ILE A 154 0.18 -3.98 -15.77
CA ILE A 154 1.12 -4.56 -14.81
C ILE A 154 1.95 -5.63 -15.52
N ASP A 155 3.24 -5.37 -15.69
CA ASP A 155 4.21 -6.32 -16.26
C ASP A 155 4.75 -7.24 -15.15
N TYR A 156 4.03 -8.32 -14.85
CA TYR A 156 4.45 -9.31 -13.84
C TYR A 156 5.78 -10.00 -14.13
N PRO A 157 6.14 -10.36 -15.39
CA PRO A 157 7.46 -10.82 -15.71
C PRO A 157 8.58 -9.86 -15.30
N ALA A 158 8.42 -8.55 -15.58
CA ALA A 158 9.39 -7.54 -15.19
C ALA A 158 9.46 -7.35 -13.66
N ILE A 159 8.31 -7.35 -12.98
CA ILE A 159 8.24 -7.30 -11.51
C ILE A 159 8.92 -8.52 -10.90
N GLY A 160 8.63 -9.72 -11.39
CA GLY A 160 9.25 -10.95 -10.92
C GLY A 160 10.77 -10.96 -11.11
N LYS A 161 11.28 -10.38 -12.21
CA LYS A 161 12.71 -10.18 -12.41
C LYS A 161 13.28 -9.21 -11.39
N LEU A 162 12.66 -8.05 -11.22
CA LEU A 162 13.05 -7.03 -10.26
C LEU A 162 13.14 -7.59 -8.83
N MET A 163 12.14 -8.35 -8.39
CA MET A 163 12.12 -8.92 -7.06
C MET A 163 13.20 -10.00 -6.86
N ARG A 164 13.51 -10.80 -7.88
CA ARG A 164 14.65 -11.75 -7.83
C ARG A 164 16.00 -11.02 -7.74
N GLU A 165 16.17 -9.92 -8.45
CA GLU A 165 17.39 -9.09 -8.40
C GLU A 165 17.59 -8.42 -7.02
N ASN A 166 16.52 -8.31 -6.22
CA ASN A 166 16.55 -7.80 -4.86
C ASN A 166 16.44 -8.92 -3.78
N ASP A 167 16.69 -10.19 -4.15
CA ASP A 167 16.65 -11.35 -3.24
C ASP A 167 15.36 -11.47 -2.41
N TYR A 168 14.24 -10.99 -2.96
CA TYR A 168 12.95 -11.05 -2.27
C TYR A 168 12.54 -12.49 -1.95
N ARG A 169 12.13 -12.72 -0.70
CA ARG A 169 11.73 -14.03 -0.16
C ARG A 169 10.39 -13.99 0.58
N GLY A 170 9.69 -12.87 0.51
CA GLY A 170 8.41 -12.68 1.19
C GLY A 170 7.22 -13.30 0.46
N TYR A 171 6.05 -13.04 0.97
CA TYR A 171 4.78 -13.50 0.39
C TYR A 171 4.32 -12.57 -0.73
N ILE A 172 3.63 -13.17 -1.72
CA ILE A 172 2.90 -12.45 -2.76
C ILE A 172 1.41 -12.71 -2.51
N SER A 173 0.70 -11.67 -2.11
CA SER A 173 -0.75 -11.70 -1.87
C SER A 173 -1.47 -11.22 -3.11
N LEU A 174 -2.33 -12.06 -3.68
CA LEU A 174 -3.20 -11.66 -4.78
C LEU A 174 -4.26 -10.67 -4.29
N GLU A 175 -4.42 -9.57 -5.02
CA GLU A 175 -5.50 -8.60 -4.82
C GLU A 175 -6.29 -8.42 -6.11
N PHE A 176 -7.50 -8.98 -6.14
CA PHE A 176 -8.39 -8.88 -7.29
C PHE A 176 -9.36 -7.70 -7.14
N GLU A 177 -9.27 -6.73 -8.05
CA GLU A 177 -10.13 -5.54 -8.11
C GLU A 177 -10.81 -5.36 -9.49
N GLY A 178 -11.11 -6.49 -10.14
CA GLY A 178 -11.79 -6.49 -11.43
C GLY A 178 -13.31 -6.64 -11.31
N ASN A 179 -13.99 -6.53 -12.48
CA ASN A 179 -15.44 -6.66 -12.60
C ASN A 179 -15.91 -8.08 -12.93
N GLU A 180 -15.00 -9.00 -13.26
CA GLU A 180 -15.36 -10.41 -13.48
C GLU A 180 -15.75 -11.07 -12.15
N ASP A 181 -16.54 -12.14 -12.21
CA ASP A 181 -16.86 -12.94 -11.01
C ASP A 181 -15.58 -13.49 -10.35
N ALA A 182 -15.43 -13.25 -9.04
CA ALA A 182 -14.23 -13.59 -8.30
C ALA A 182 -13.92 -15.10 -8.31
N ASN A 183 -14.94 -15.98 -8.37
CA ASN A 183 -14.74 -17.43 -8.41
C ASN A 183 -14.07 -17.89 -9.71
N THR A 184 -14.18 -17.10 -10.77
CA THR A 184 -13.50 -17.35 -12.06
C THR A 184 -12.22 -16.53 -12.22
N ALA A 185 -12.21 -15.28 -11.79
CA ALA A 185 -11.09 -14.36 -11.95
C ALA A 185 -9.90 -14.70 -11.05
N VAL A 186 -10.15 -15.03 -9.77
CA VAL A 186 -9.07 -15.33 -8.82
C VAL A 186 -8.24 -16.55 -9.26
N PRO A 187 -8.82 -17.70 -9.67
CA PRO A 187 -8.04 -18.81 -10.22
C PRO A 187 -7.27 -18.46 -11.52
N LYS A 188 -7.78 -17.54 -12.35
CA LYS A 188 -7.05 -17.04 -13.53
C LYS A 188 -5.87 -16.19 -13.14
N SER A 189 -6.02 -15.37 -12.10
CA SER A 189 -4.99 -14.47 -11.59
C SER A 189 -3.77 -15.21 -11.02
N LEU A 190 -3.93 -16.49 -10.64
CA LEU A 190 -2.87 -17.32 -10.08
C LEU A 190 -2.05 -18.08 -11.16
N LYS A 191 -2.41 -17.95 -12.44
CA LYS A 191 -1.73 -18.59 -13.58
C LYS A 191 -0.75 -17.67 -14.26
#